data_3dea8e170f41fce5a97c4795cd76a8d8
#
_entry.id   3dea8e170f41fce5a97c4795cd76a8d8
#
_cell.length_a   1.000
_cell.length_b   1.000
_cell.length_c   1.000
_cell.angle_alpha   90.00
_cell.angle_beta   90.00
_cell.angle_gamma   90.00
#
_symmetry.space_group_name_H-M   'P 1'
#
loop_
_entity.id
_entity.type
_entity.pdbx_description
1 polymer ?
#
loop_
_entity_poly.entity_id
_entity_poly.type
_entity_poly.pdbx_seq_one_letter_code
_entity_poly.pdbx_strand_id
1 'polypeptide(L)'
;YPLAVVNSYAKNPKTLQKKMQKKIKHGAIGIITQPVYDLENAKLLLELNENANKECCPEQKNAKLIFGIFPITKLRTAQFLSAHVPGINVPNSWIEALRVANARGVEEEYKVGFELSKKLFEDLKELHPKIHLMTANQFKIAKDILN
;
A
#
# COMPACT_ATOMS: atom_id res chain seq x y z
N TYR A 1 -5.33 -16.55 14.00
CA TYR A 1 -4.59 -16.44 12.73
C TYR A 1 -3.61 -15.28 12.80
N PRO A 2 -2.29 -15.53 12.95
CA PRO A 2 -1.31 -14.46 13.10
C PRO A 2 -1.05 -13.74 11.77
N LEU A 3 -1.27 -12.43 11.76
CA LEU A 3 -0.91 -11.53 10.68
C LEU A 3 0.27 -10.67 11.11
N ALA A 4 1.14 -10.32 10.17
CA ALA A 4 2.28 -9.46 10.42
C ALA A 4 2.26 -8.26 9.47
N VAL A 5 2.88 -7.16 9.87
CA VAL A 5 2.96 -5.93 9.06
C VAL A 5 4.38 -5.72 8.57
N VAL A 6 4.52 -5.26 7.31
CA VAL A 6 5.79 -4.83 6.72
C VAL A 6 5.66 -3.47 6.07
N ASN A 7 6.79 -2.77 5.92
CA ASN A 7 6.83 -1.57 5.10
C ASN A 7 6.49 -1.89 3.65
N SER A 8 5.90 -0.95 2.92
CA SER A 8 5.62 -1.11 1.50
C SER A 8 6.80 -0.70 0.60
N TYR A 9 7.78 0.01 1.16
CA TYR A 9 8.93 0.51 0.42
C TYR A 9 10.21 0.42 1.24
N ALA A 10 11.31 0.06 0.58
CA ALA A 10 12.68 0.19 1.09
C ALA A 10 13.64 0.46 -0.07
N LYS A 11 14.70 1.23 0.18
CA LYS A 11 15.75 1.47 -0.81
C LYS A 11 16.40 0.17 -1.30
N ASN A 12 16.56 -0.80 -0.40
CA ASN A 12 17.02 -2.14 -0.75
C ASN A 12 15.87 -3.15 -0.57
N PRO A 13 15.29 -3.65 -1.67
CA PRO A 13 14.17 -4.61 -1.61
C PRO A 13 14.49 -5.90 -0.84
N LYS A 14 15.74 -6.35 -0.85
CA LYS A 14 16.16 -7.54 -0.09
C LYS A 14 15.92 -7.39 1.42
N THR A 15 15.95 -6.17 1.92
CA THR A 15 15.61 -5.88 3.33
C THR A 15 14.16 -6.23 3.65
N LEU A 16 13.23 -5.90 2.75
CA LEU A 16 11.81 -6.28 2.88
C LEU A 16 11.64 -7.79 2.82
N GLN A 17 12.29 -8.46 1.87
CA GLN A 17 12.24 -9.92 1.75
C GLN A 17 12.70 -10.63 3.02
N LYS A 18 13.83 -10.21 3.59
CA LYS A 18 14.33 -10.77 4.86
C LYS A 18 13.36 -10.55 6.02
N LYS A 19 12.71 -9.40 6.09
CA LYS A 19 11.69 -9.11 7.11
C LYS A 19 10.46 -10.01 6.92
N MET A 20 10.02 -10.23 5.68
CA MET A 20 8.94 -11.16 5.37
C MET A 20 9.31 -12.59 5.78
N GLN A 21 10.49 -13.08 5.40
CA GLN A 21 10.99 -14.39 5.78
C GLN A 21 10.98 -14.61 7.30
N LYS A 22 11.49 -13.62 8.04
CA LYS A 22 11.51 -13.70 9.51
C LYS A 22 10.10 -13.83 10.09
N LYS A 23 9.14 -13.06 9.57
CA LYS A 23 7.75 -13.09 10.03
C LYS A 23 7.06 -14.42 9.68
N ILE A 24 7.27 -14.93 8.50
CA ILE A 24 6.76 -16.24 8.06
C ILE A 24 7.34 -17.35 8.93
N LYS A 25 8.64 -17.35 9.17
CA LYS A 25 9.31 -18.32 10.05
C LYS A 25 8.75 -18.33 11.48
N HIS A 26 8.27 -17.19 11.95
CA HIS A 26 7.63 -17.07 13.27
C HIS A 26 6.11 -17.27 13.25
N GLY A 27 5.57 -17.83 12.17
CA GLY A 27 4.19 -18.31 12.09
C GLY A 27 3.19 -17.35 11.47
N ALA A 28 3.62 -16.26 10.85
CA ALA A 28 2.68 -15.38 10.12
C ALA A 28 2.07 -16.12 8.92
N ILE A 29 0.75 -16.11 8.83
CA ILE A 29 0.00 -16.70 7.71
C ILE A 29 -0.46 -15.65 6.69
N GLY A 30 -0.31 -14.38 7.03
CA GLY A 30 -0.55 -13.24 6.16
C GLY A 30 0.35 -12.08 6.51
N ILE A 31 0.72 -11.32 5.50
CA ILE A 31 1.58 -10.13 5.63
C ILE A 31 0.83 -8.95 5.05
N ILE A 32 0.50 -7.98 5.91
CA ILE A 32 -0.12 -6.72 5.52
C ILE A 32 0.98 -5.70 5.26
N THR A 33 0.95 -5.05 4.11
CA THR A 33 1.89 -3.97 3.81
C THR A 33 1.41 -2.64 4.40
N GLN A 34 2.34 -1.74 4.67
CA GLN A 34 2.02 -0.32 4.76
C GLN A 34 1.42 0.16 3.42
N PRO A 35 0.75 1.33 3.37
CA PRO A 35 0.12 1.80 2.14
C PRO A 35 1.03 1.77 0.91
N VAL A 36 0.50 1.23 -0.18
CA VAL A 36 1.13 1.14 -1.49
C VAL A 36 0.50 2.18 -2.42
N TYR A 37 1.29 2.86 -3.23
CA TYR A 37 0.83 3.93 -4.13
C TYR A 37 1.21 3.77 -5.59
N ASP A 38 1.89 2.69 -5.96
CA ASP A 38 2.15 2.39 -7.37
C ASP A 38 2.19 0.89 -7.67
N LEU A 39 1.86 0.53 -8.91
CA LEU A 39 1.77 -0.86 -9.35
C LEU A 39 3.11 -1.56 -9.46
N GLU A 40 4.17 -0.86 -9.83
CA GLU A 40 5.50 -1.46 -9.95
C GLU A 40 6.01 -1.91 -8.58
N ASN A 41 5.80 -1.08 -7.57
CA ASN A 41 6.11 -1.44 -6.19
C ASN A 41 5.22 -2.60 -5.69
N ALA A 42 3.94 -2.61 -6.06
CA ALA A 42 3.04 -3.71 -5.71
C ALA A 42 3.50 -5.05 -6.30
N LYS A 43 3.88 -5.07 -7.56
CA LYS A 43 4.43 -6.26 -8.23
C LYS A 43 5.71 -6.75 -7.56
N LEU A 44 6.60 -5.83 -7.22
CA LEU A 44 7.82 -6.14 -6.48
C LEU A 44 7.51 -6.78 -5.12
N LEU A 45 6.56 -6.23 -4.37
CA LEU A 45 6.15 -6.79 -3.07
C LEU A 45 5.59 -8.22 -3.20
N LEU A 46 4.82 -8.50 -4.24
CA LEU A 46 4.34 -9.86 -4.54
C LEU A 46 5.50 -10.82 -4.80
N GLU A 47 6.46 -10.42 -5.62
CA GLU A 47 7.67 -11.21 -5.90
C GLU A 47 8.49 -11.46 -4.63
N LEU A 48 8.72 -10.43 -3.82
CA LEU A 48 9.46 -10.56 -2.55
C LEU A 48 8.75 -11.52 -1.58
N ASN A 49 7.41 -11.45 -1.50
CA ASN A 49 6.64 -12.35 -0.66
C ASN A 49 6.70 -13.80 -1.15
N GLU A 50 6.63 -14.01 -2.45
CA GLU A 50 6.78 -15.34 -3.05
C GLU A 50 8.16 -15.93 -2.76
N ASN A 51 9.21 -15.16 -2.97
CA ASN A 51 10.59 -15.57 -2.68
C ASN A 51 10.79 -15.83 -1.18
N ALA A 52 10.23 -14.99 -0.32
CA ALA A 52 10.30 -15.17 1.13
C ALA A 52 9.65 -16.50 1.58
N ASN A 53 8.51 -16.87 1.01
CA ASN A 53 7.85 -18.15 1.28
C ASN A 53 8.71 -19.33 0.82
N LYS A 54 9.25 -19.28 -0.40
CA LYS A 54 10.07 -20.35 -0.98
C LYS A 54 11.37 -20.57 -0.20
N GLU A 55 12.05 -19.49 0.16
CA GLU A 55 13.34 -19.57 0.84
C GLU A 55 13.24 -19.90 2.33
N CYS A 56 12.13 -19.50 2.97
CA CYS A 56 11.94 -19.74 4.40
C CYS A 56 11.48 -21.17 4.68
N CYS A 57 10.35 -21.52 4.11
CA CYS A 57 9.55 -22.64 4.61
C CYS A 57 8.82 -23.33 3.45
N PRO A 58 9.53 -24.02 2.55
CA PRO A 58 8.94 -24.57 1.33
C PRO A 58 7.84 -25.58 1.58
N GLU A 59 7.79 -26.20 2.75
CA GLU A 59 6.78 -27.20 3.12
C GLU A 59 5.60 -26.63 3.91
N GLN A 60 5.61 -25.33 4.26
CA GLN A 60 4.53 -24.70 5.00
C GLN A 60 3.51 -24.05 4.06
N LYS A 61 2.30 -23.83 4.59
CA LYS A 61 1.32 -22.98 3.89
C LYS A 61 1.90 -21.59 3.66
N ASN A 62 1.91 -21.17 2.41
CA ASN A 62 2.42 -19.84 2.03
C ASN A 62 1.66 -18.72 2.72
N ALA A 63 2.39 -17.82 3.37
CA ALA A 63 1.83 -16.59 3.89
C ALA A 63 1.32 -15.71 2.73
N LYS A 64 0.09 -15.23 2.84
CA LYS A 64 -0.53 -14.40 1.80
C LYS A 64 -0.18 -12.93 2.01
N LEU A 65 0.16 -12.24 0.93
CA LEU A 65 0.33 -10.79 0.95
C LEU A 65 -1.03 -10.11 0.91
N ILE A 66 -1.18 -9.03 1.68
CA ILE A 66 -2.36 -8.18 1.74
C ILE A 66 -1.89 -6.75 1.53
N PHE A 67 -2.29 -6.12 0.44
CA PHE A 67 -1.91 -4.73 0.18
C PHE A 67 -2.64 -3.77 1.10
N GLY A 68 -1.89 -2.92 1.79
CA GLY A 68 -2.43 -1.77 2.48
C GLY A 68 -2.72 -0.64 1.48
N ILE A 69 -3.88 -0.02 1.58
CA ILE A 69 -4.23 1.21 0.85
C ILE A 69 -4.76 2.23 1.84
N PHE A 70 -4.21 3.43 1.79
CA PHE A 70 -4.73 4.59 2.50
C PHE A 70 -5.07 5.68 1.48
N PRO A 71 -6.35 5.94 1.19
CA PRO A 71 -6.75 6.96 0.24
C PRO A 71 -6.23 8.35 0.61
N ILE A 72 -5.66 9.06 -0.34
CA ILE A 72 -5.15 10.41 -0.17
C ILE A 72 -6.07 11.37 -0.90
N THR A 73 -6.75 12.25 -0.16
CA THR A 73 -7.65 13.27 -0.70
C THR A 73 -7.16 14.70 -0.48
N LYS A 74 -5.96 14.86 0.09
CA LYS A 74 -5.36 16.16 0.40
C LYS A 74 -3.87 16.16 0.13
N LEU A 75 -3.37 17.24 -0.44
CA LEU A 75 -1.93 17.48 -0.64
C LEU A 75 -1.13 17.33 0.66
N ARG A 76 -1.63 17.91 1.74
CA ARG A 76 -0.99 17.85 3.06
C ARG A 76 -0.78 16.42 3.53
N THR A 77 -1.75 15.53 3.28
CA THR A 77 -1.62 14.12 3.65
C THR A 77 -0.55 13.42 2.81
N ALA A 78 -0.51 13.67 1.50
CA ALA A 78 0.53 13.12 0.62
C ALA A 78 1.93 13.56 1.04
N GLN A 79 2.10 14.85 1.34
CA GLN A 79 3.36 15.42 1.82
C GLN A 79 3.77 14.83 3.17
N PHE A 80 2.84 14.68 4.11
CA PHE A 80 3.11 14.09 5.42
C PHE A 80 3.58 12.64 5.31
N LEU A 81 2.86 11.81 4.54
CA LEU A 81 3.22 10.42 4.34
C LEU A 81 4.60 10.28 3.67
N SER A 82 4.89 11.12 2.69
CA SER A 82 6.17 11.10 1.98
C SER A 82 7.35 11.54 2.85
N ALA A 83 7.17 12.55 3.69
CA ALA A 83 8.25 13.17 4.46
C ALA A 83 8.46 12.57 5.85
N HIS A 84 7.40 12.10 6.49
CA HIS A 84 7.42 11.77 7.92
C HIS A 84 7.11 10.31 8.25
N VAL A 85 6.61 9.52 7.29
CA VAL A 85 6.30 8.11 7.53
C VAL A 85 7.32 7.22 6.81
N PRO A 86 8.27 6.62 7.54
CA PRO A 86 9.27 5.77 6.93
C PRO A 86 8.61 4.49 6.38
N GLY A 87 9.15 3.99 5.27
CA GLY A 87 8.70 2.75 4.66
C GLY A 87 7.44 2.88 3.80
N ILE A 88 7.04 4.10 3.46
CA ILE A 88 6.00 4.44 2.48
C ILE A 88 6.62 5.34 1.41
N ASN A 89 6.25 5.13 0.16
CA ASN A 89 6.64 6.00 -0.94
C ASN A 89 5.40 6.51 -1.68
N VAL A 90 5.16 7.80 -1.62
CA VAL A 90 4.11 8.47 -2.43
C VAL A 90 4.78 9.02 -3.69
N PRO A 91 4.36 8.61 -4.89
CA PRO A 91 4.97 9.09 -6.14
C PRO A 91 4.87 10.62 -6.27
N ASN A 92 5.92 11.24 -6.82
CA ASN A 92 5.91 12.68 -7.07
C ASN A 92 4.76 13.12 -7.98
N SER A 93 4.33 12.26 -8.91
CA SER A 93 3.17 12.51 -9.76
C SER A 93 1.87 12.76 -8.97
N TRP A 94 1.67 12.04 -7.87
CA TRP A 94 0.54 12.26 -6.96
C TRP A 94 0.64 13.60 -6.26
N ILE A 95 1.81 13.94 -5.75
CA ILE A 95 2.06 15.20 -5.05
C ILE A 95 1.84 16.39 -6.00
N GLU A 96 2.35 16.30 -7.23
CA GLU A 96 2.16 17.37 -8.23
C GLU A 96 0.70 17.50 -8.66
N ALA A 97 0.01 16.40 -8.92
CA ALA A 97 -1.42 16.44 -9.26
C ALA A 97 -2.26 17.07 -8.14
N LEU A 98 -1.99 16.71 -6.88
CA LEU A 98 -2.66 17.31 -5.72
C LEU A 98 -2.29 18.77 -5.51
N ARG A 99 -1.05 19.17 -5.80
CA ARG A 99 -0.61 20.57 -5.71
C ARG A 99 -1.35 21.45 -6.71
N VAL A 100 -1.48 21.00 -7.96
CA VAL A 100 -2.24 21.72 -9.00
C VAL A 100 -3.72 21.81 -8.61
N ALA A 101 -4.29 20.73 -8.12
CA ALA A 101 -5.69 20.71 -7.70
C ALA A 101 -5.95 21.57 -6.46
N ASN A 102 -5.05 21.55 -5.47
CA ASN A 102 -5.12 22.40 -4.27
C ASN A 102 -5.14 23.90 -4.63
N ALA A 103 -4.36 24.32 -5.62
CA ALA A 103 -4.36 25.71 -6.10
C ALA A 103 -5.70 26.14 -6.71
N ARG A 104 -6.54 25.19 -7.15
CA ARG A 104 -7.87 25.44 -7.72
C ARG A 104 -9.00 25.41 -6.67
N GLY A 105 -8.73 24.89 -5.48
CA GLY A 105 -9.68 24.85 -4.38
C GLY A 105 -9.80 23.47 -3.72
N VAL A 106 -10.46 23.44 -2.56
CA VAL A 106 -10.61 22.25 -1.70
C VAL A 106 -11.40 21.14 -2.41
N GLU A 107 -12.43 21.50 -3.16
CA GLU A 107 -13.28 20.52 -3.86
C GLU A 107 -12.50 19.82 -4.98
N GLU A 108 -11.70 20.56 -5.74
CA GLU A 108 -10.88 20.01 -6.82
C GLU A 108 -9.77 19.13 -6.25
N GLU A 109 -9.13 19.53 -5.15
CA GLU A 109 -8.15 18.73 -4.44
C GLU A 109 -8.73 17.39 -3.99
N TYR A 110 -9.90 17.42 -3.36
CA TYR A 110 -10.59 16.18 -2.94
C TYR A 110 -10.91 15.27 -4.13
N LYS A 111 -11.46 15.84 -5.19
CA LYS A 111 -11.83 15.10 -6.40
C LYS A 111 -10.63 14.39 -7.02
N VAL A 112 -9.54 15.10 -7.24
CA VAL A 112 -8.30 14.53 -7.83
C VAL A 112 -7.71 13.46 -6.92
N GLY A 113 -7.62 13.71 -5.63
CA GLY A 113 -7.11 12.73 -4.68
C GLY A 113 -7.98 11.47 -4.60
N PHE A 114 -9.29 11.64 -4.62
CA PHE A 114 -10.23 10.53 -4.64
C PHE A 114 -10.11 9.69 -5.93
N GLU A 115 -10.04 10.32 -7.09
CA GLU A 115 -9.89 9.64 -8.39
C GLU A 115 -8.58 8.84 -8.46
N LEU A 116 -7.46 9.43 -8.01
CA LEU A 116 -6.17 8.73 -7.93
C LEU A 116 -6.27 7.51 -7.00
N SER A 117 -6.88 7.67 -5.84
CA SER A 117 -7.00 6.61 -4.83
C SER A 117 -7.93 5.49 -5.30
N LYS A 118 -9.03 5.83 -5.95
CA LYS A 118 -9.98 4.85 -6.50
C LYS A 118 -9.35 4.06 -7.64
N LYS A 119 -8.69 4.74 -8.57
CA LYS A 119 -7.97 4.07 -9.65
C LYS A 119 -6.90 3.12 -9.12
N LEU A 120 -6.12 3.54 -8.14
CA LEU A 120 -5.13 2.68 -7.50
C LEU A 120 -5.78 1.44 -6.88
N PHE A 121 -6.90 1.61 -6.17
CA PHE A 121 -7.64 0.49 -5.59
C PHE A 121 -8.09 -0.51 -6.65
N GLU A 122 -8.65 -0.03 -7.76
CA GLU A 122 -9.11 -0.88 -8.86
C GLU A 122 -7.94 -1.62 -9.51
N ASP A 123 -6.85 -0.93 -9.81
CA ASP A 123 -5.64 -1.50 -10.40
C ASP A 123 -4.99 -2.57 -9.48
N LEU A 124 -4.92 -2.29 -8.19
CA LEU A 124 -4.39 -3.25 -7.21
C LEU A 124 -5.31 -4.45 -7.01
N LYS A 125 -6.62 -4.23 -7.00
CA LYS A 125 -7.61 -5.31 -6.90
C LYS A 125 -7.54 -6.26 -8.10
N GLU A 126 -7.31 -5.72 -9.30
CA GLU A 126 -7.11 -6.53 -10.51
C GLU A 126 -5.81 -7.34 -10.43
N LEU A 127 -4.73 -6.72 -9.95
CA LEU A 127 -3.44 -7.40 -9.78
C LEU A 127 -3.49 -8.47 -8.68
N HIS A 128 -4.12 -8.17 -7.54
CA HIS A 128 -4.17 -9.06 -6.38
C HIS A 128 -5.36 -8.69 -5.47
N PRO A 129 -6.34 -9.60 -5.26
CA PRO A 129 -7.61 -9.23 -4.65
C PRO A 129 -7.58 -9.03 -3.12
N LYS A 130 -6.44 -9.30 -2.47
CA LYS A 130 -6.32 -9.15 -1.01
C LYS A 130 -5.86 -7.75 -0.64
N ILE A 131 -6.81 -6.93 -0.21
CA ILE A 131 -6.59 -5.51 0.09
C ILE A 131 -7.10 -5.19 1.49
N HIS A 132 -6.32 -4.43 2.24
CA HIS A 132 -6.67 -3.80 3.50
C HIS A 132 -6.84 -2.29 3.28
N LEU A 133 -8.07 -1.84 3.19
CA LEU A 133 -8.41 -0.44 2.99
C LEU A 133 -8.48 0.29 4.35
N MET A 134 -7.59 1.26 4.53
CA MET A 134 -7.48 2.07 5.74
C MET A 134 -8.02 3.48 5.46
N THR A 135 -9.02 3.94 6.22
CA THR A 135 -9.68 5.23 5.96
C THR A 135 -9.71 6.16 7.17
N ALA A 136 -9.06 5.79 8.27
CA ALA A 136 -9.02 6.60 9.50
C ALA A 136 -10.44 7.06 9.93
N ASN A 137 -11.39 6.12 9.98
CA ASN A 137 -12.82 6.34 10.30
C ASN A 137 -13.62 7.16 9.28
N GLN A 138 -13.06 7.43 8.10
CA GLN A 138 -13.81 8.08 7.01
C GLN A 138 -14.58 7.04 6.19
N PHE A 139 -15.62 6.47 6.77
CA PHE A 139 -16.40 5.38 6.16
C PHE A 139 -17.06 5.74 4.83
N LYS A 140 -17.36 7.02 4.61
CA LYS A 140 -17.88 7.49 3.32
C LYS A 140 -16.88 7.24 2.20
N ILE A 141 -15.60 7.56 2.41
CA ILE A 141 -14.54 7.32 1.43
C ILE A 141 -14.43 5.82 1.12
N ALA A 142 -14.45 4.98 2.14
CA ALA A 142 -14.42 3.53 1.95
C ALA A 142 -15.58 3.04 1.09
N LYS A 143 -16.79 3.47 1.40
CA LYS A 143 -18.00 3.13 0.65
C LYS A 143 -17.91 3.57 -0.82
N ASP A 144 -17.45 4.81 -1.06
CA ASP A 144 -17.38 5.39 -2.40
C ASP A 144 -16.27 4.73 -3.25
N ILE A 145 -15.18 4.28 -2.63
CA ILE A 145 -14.12 3.52 -3.31
C ILE A 145 -14.61 2.11 -3.69
N LEU A 146 -15.35 1.44 -2.80
CA LEU A 146 -15.82 0.07 -3.02
C LEU A 146 -16.98 -0.03 -4.04
N ASN A 147 -17.69 1.05 -4.24
CA ASN A 147 -18.77 1.15 -5.24
C ASN A 147 -18.25 1.57 -6.61
#